data_24375d44f4dba634493083d0cfb25132
#
_entry.id   24375d44f4dba634493083d0cfb25132
#
_cell.length_a   1.000
_cell.length_b   1.000
_cell.length_c   1.000
_cell.angle_alpha   90.00
_cell.angle_beta   90.00
_cell.angle_gamma   90.00
#
_symmetry.space_group_name_H-M   'P 1'
#
loop_
_entity.id
_entity.type
_entity.pdbx_description
1 polymer ?
#
loop_
_entity_poly.entity_id
_entity_poly.type
_entity_poly.pdbx_seq_one_letter_code
_entity_poly.pdbx_strand_id
1 'polypeptide(L)'
;MGSKSSKKQKDEELKKIGEEANKKDPSTFCAVTPINLTNELLVAKSKSNPFKEYKKLNFLGEGTFASVYRVQNIYTDVICAMKIINKSPNCSDENEKEILNEINILRTMDHPGVLKIFEFYSNKDSYSIVTELCPGGELFQQIIKKGPFNEKYSAYIMYQLFSAINYCHKLNIVHRDLKPENILIVDKDQKNYPIVKICDFGTSTIFEKGAVQKKLVGSSYYIAPEVLKKYYNEKCDIWSLGVIMYILLSARPPFGGRDDEAIMERVAIGKYDLESPPFDELSKSALDLIRKLLNIDPNERITAEQALNHPWFKENKSQELYNQIKDKKTIKKLLENLKKYKKTSTIQETALAYLVHHFPQIKDVVNSCKLFNQIDKSGDGKITKEELLKGLSERYKSKTLEKDIDEIYKNLDMDNNGYIGYEEFVRGAVSKEYFIKDNVLRFAFRYFDKDNSGEITFDEIEQLFYQSIPDKNNVHDSLKVIIQEVDVNNDNKITFEEFCAVMKKMIK
;
A
#
# COMPACT_ATOMS: atom_id res chain seq x y z
N MET A 1 -36.41 33.64 11.69
CA MET A 1 -35.73 34.49 10.68
C MET A 1 -34.19 34.56 10.84
N GLY A 2 -33.61 33.97 11.90
CA GLY A 2 -32.15 34.04 12.19
C GLY A 2 -31.25 33.10 11.35
N SER A 3 -31.74 31.98 10.78
CA SER A 3 -30.86 31.01 10.13
C SER A 3 -30.46 31.31 8.68
N LYS A 4 -31.25 32.14 7.97
CA LYS A 4 -30.95 32.56 6.58
C LYS A 4 -29.92 33.69 6.49
N SER A 5 -29.85 34.57 7.50
CA SER A 5 -28.90 35.68 7.59
C SER A 5 -27.47 35.16 7.86
N SER A 6 -27.30 34.18 8.75
CA SER A 6 -26.01 33.61 9.09
C SER A 6 -25.38 32.82 7.94
N LYS A 7 -26.20 32.10 7.14
CA LYS A 7 -25.74 31.37 5.97
C LYS A 7 -25.25 32.29 4.84
N LYS A 8 -25.93 33.41 4.64
CA LYS A 8 -25.56 34.40 3.61
C LYS A 8 -24.28 35.17 3.97
N GLN A 9 -24.10 35.51 5.25
CA GLN A 9 -22.84 36.11 5.76
C GLN A 9 -21.67 35.13 5.61
N LYS A 10 -21.86 33.87 5.93
CA LYS A 10 -20.83 32.83 5.79
C LYS A 10 -20.47 32.57 4.32
N ASP A 11 -21.44 32.60 3.42
CA ASP A 11 -21.22 32.46 1.97
C ASP A 11 -20.47 33.68 1.37
N GLU A 12 -20.71 34.88 1.88
CA GLU A 12 -19.99 36.11 1.47
C GLU A 12 -18.54 36.12 2.03
N GLU A 13 -18.34 35.67 3.25
CA GLU A 13 -17.02 35.51 3.87
C GLU A 13 -16.15 34.45 3.14
N LEU A 14 -16.73 33.29 2.83
CA LEU A 14 -16.11 32.27 1.98
C LEU A 14 -15.72 32.78 0.58
N LYS A 15 -16.57 33.68 0.03
CA LYS A 15 -16.29 34.27 -1.27
C LYS A 15 -15.14 35.29 -1.22
N LYS A 16 -15.05 36.06 -0.16
CA LYS A 16 -13.92 36.99 0.08
C LYS A 16 -12.60 36.23 0.30
N ILE A 17 -12.62 35.20 1.16
CA ILE A 17 -11.46 34.34 1.41
C ILE A 17 -11.01 33.70 0.11
N GLY A 18 -11.95 33.20 -0.73
CA GLY A 18 -11.65 32.65 -2.06
C GLY A 18 -11.05 33.64 -3.05
N GLU A 19 -11.48 34.91 -3.01
CA GLU A 19 -10.96 35.98 -3.86
C GLU A 19 -9.57 36.45 -3.43
N GLU A 20 -9.31 36.56 -2.12
CA GLU A 20 -7.99 36.90 -1.57
C GLU A 20 -6.98 35.75 -1.75
N ALA A 21 -7.40 34.52 -1.51
CA ALA A 21 -6.58 33.36 -1.80
C ALA A 21 -6.18 33.26 -3.30
N ASN A 22 -7.03 33.71 -4.23
CA ASN A 22 -6.71 33.74 -5.67
C ASN A 22 -5.66 34.81 -6.06
N LYS A 23 -5.34 35.75 -5.18
CA LYS A 23 -4.31 36.79 -5.42
C LYS A 23 -2.90 36.29 -5.10
N LYS A 24 -2.75 35.25 -4.30
CA LYS A 24 -1.44 34.63 -4.02
C LYS A 24 -1.03 33.75 -5.19
N ASP A 25 0.04 34.09 -5.88
CA ASP A 25 0.58 33.31 -7.00
C ASP A 25 1.33 32.07 -6.47
N PRO A 26 0.87 30.84 -6.77
CA PRO A 26 1.54 29.62 -6.33
C PRO A 26 3.00 29.51 -6.81
N SER A 27 3.36 30.17 -7.92
CA SER A 27 4.71 30.16 -8.47
C SER A 27 5.74 30.86 -7.60
N THR A 28 5.29 31.80 -6.73
CA THR A 28 6.18 32.55 -5.82
C THR A 28 6.69 31.68 -4.67
N PHE A 29 6.03 30.57 -4.35
CA PHE A 29 6.33 29.69 -3.23
C PHE A 29 7.09 28.42 -3.62
N CYS A 30 7.27 28.13 -4.92
CA CYS A 30 7.94 26.94 -5.43
C CYS A 30 9.46 26.84 -5.15
N ALA A 31 10.06 27.81 -4.46
CA ALA A 31 11.50 27.83 -4.19
C ALA A 31 11.89 27.22 -2.82
N VAL A 32 10.93 26.73 -2.04
CA VAL A 32 11.19 26.19 -0.70
C VAL A 32 11.43 24.69 -0.76
N THR A 33 12.34 24.22 0.06
CA THR A 33 12.84 22.86 0.22
C THR A 33 11.72 21.83 0.02
N PRO A 34 11.83 20.90 -0.91
CA PRO A 34 10.80 19.88 -1.14
C PRO A 34 10.61 19.06 0.12
N ILE A 35 9.36 18.98 0.62
CA ILE A 35 9.01 18.04 1.68
C ILE A 35 8.91 16.68 1.06
N ASN A 36 9.59 15.70 1.65
CA ASN A 36 9.49 14.33 1.23
C ASN A 36 8.20 13.72 1.80
N LEU A 37 7.17 13.59 0.95
CA LEU A 37 5.89 12.98 1.31
C LEU A 37 6.03 11.45 1.29
N THR A 38 6.59 10.89 2.35
CA THR A 38 6.71 9.44 2.53
C THR A 38 5.40 8.84 3.06
N ASN A 39 5.16 7.54 2.81
CA ASN A 39 4.03 6.82 3.40
C ASN A 39 4.04 6.86 4.93
N GLU A 40 5.20 6.98 5.55
CA GLU A 40 5.31 7.14 7.00
C GLU A 40 4.53 8.36 7.52
N LEU A 41 4.50 9.43 6.74
CA LEU A 41 3.76 10.63 7.06
C LEU A 41 2.24 10.38 7.02
N LEU A 42 1.76 9.54 6.11
CA LEU A 42 0.34 9.31 5.87
C LEU A 42 -0.32 8.41 6.92
N VAL A 43 0.46 7.71 7.75
CA VAL A 43 -0.05 6.83 8.80
C VAL A 43 -0.11 7.57 10.14
N ALA A 44 -1.31 7.94 10.56
CA ALA A 44 -1.53 8.63 11.81
C ALA A 44 -1.20 7.75 13.03
N LYS A 45 -0.48 8.32 14.01
CA LYS A 45 -0.22 7.69 15.32
C LYS A 45 -1.01 8.41 16.40
N SER A 46 -1.77 7.67 17.22
CA SER A 46 -2.56 8.23 18.30
C SER A 46 -2.40 7.43 19.59
N LYS A 47 -2.48 8.13 20.72
CA LYS A 47 -2.57 7.52 22.06
C LYS A 47 -4.03 7.42 22.54
N SER A 48 -4.98 7.91 21.77
CA SER A 48 -6.41 7.92 22.11
C SER A 48 -7.03 6.51 22.00
N ASN A 49 -8.27 6.41 22.44
CA ASN A 49 -9.07 5.20 22.20
C ASN A 49 -9.59 5.23 20.75
N PRO A 50 -9.30 4.23 19.91
CA PRO A 50 -9.73 4.20 18.51
C PRO A 50 -11.24 4.24 18.32
N PHE A 51 -12.02 3.79 19.32
CA PHE A 51 -13.47 3.81 19.27
C PHE A 51 -14.12 5.20 19.45
N LYS A 52 -13.31 6.25 19.61
CA LYS A 52 -13.77 7.64 19.44
C LYS A 52 -13.97 8.01 17.97
N GLU A 53 -13.27 7.34 17.07
CA GLU A 53 -13.24 7.62 15.62
C GLU A 53 -13.80 6.48 14.78
N TYR A 54 -13.89 5.28 15.36
CA TYR A 54 -14.38 4.09 14.69
C TYR A 54 -15.50 3.41 15.44
N LYS A 55 -16.58 3.12 14.71
CA LYS A 55 -17.67 2.26 15.20
C LYS A 55 -17.31 0.81 14.93
N LYS A 56 -17.28 -0.01 15.97
CA LYS A 56 -17.08 -1.47 15.88
C LYS A 56 -18.31 -2.11 15.22
N LEU A 57 -18.09 -2.97 14.23
CA LEU A 57 -19.11 -3.71 13.51
C LEU A 57 -18.98 -5.22 13.80
N ASN A 58 -18.53 -6.00 12.83
CA ASN A 58 -18.48 -7.46 12.91
C ASN A 58 -17.08 -7.94 13.30
N PHE A 59 -17.02 -9.06 14.00
CA PHE A 59 -15.79 -9.82 14.19
C PHE A 59 -15.39 -10.47 12.86
N LEU A 60 -14.11 -10.42 12.53
CA LEU A 60 -13.55 -10.98 11.29
C LEU A 60 -12.68 -12.21 11.54
N GLY A 61 -11.94 -12.25 12.64
CA GLY A 61 -11.06 -13.36 12.97
C GLY A 61 -10.27 -13.13 14.25
N GLU A 62 -9.61 -14.18 14.71
CA GLU A 62 -8.78 -14.18 15.91
C GLU A 62 -7.43 -14.80 15.57
N GLY A 63 -6.34 -14.13 15.95
CA GLY A 63 -4.98 -14.65 15.95
C GLY A 63 -4.54 -14.97 17.37
N THR A 64 -3.34 -15.52 17.54
CA THR A 64 -2.80 -15.97 18.83
C THR A 64 -2.83 -14.88 19.92
N PHE A 65 -2.67 -13.61 19.55
CA PHE A 65 -2.63 -12.49 20.51
C PHE A 65 -3.48 -11.30 20.05
N ALA A 66 -4.25 -11.44 18.99
CA ALA A 66 -4.96 -10.34 18.35
C ALA A 66 -6.37 -10.74 17.92
N SER A 67 -7.32 -9.82 18.05
CA SER A 67 -8.66 -9.95 17.47
C SER A 67 -8.84 -8.93 16.35
N VAL A 68 -9.42 -9.35 15.23
CA VAL A 68 -9.65 -8.49 14.06
C VAL A 68 -11.14 -8.20 13.93
N TYR A 69 -11.48 -6.93 13.78
CA TYR A 69 -12.86 -6.46 13.63
C TYR A 69 -13.02 -5.63 12.36
N ARG A 70 -14.19 -5.75 11.76
CA ARG A 70 -14.68 -4.78 10.80
C ARG A 70 -15.13 -3.54 11.56
N VAL A 71 -14.64 -2.38 11.14
CA VAL A 71 -14.97 -1.10 11.76
C VAL A 71 -15.39 -0.08 10.72
N GLN A 72 -16.12 0.94 11.11
CA GLN A 72 -16.55 2.05 10.27
C GLN A 72 -16.02 3.35 10.84
N ASN A 73 -15.29 4.12 10.04
CA ASN A 73 -14.90 5.47 10.43
C ASN A 73 -16.15 6.37 10.52
N ILE A 74 -16.35 7.03 11.65
CA ILE A 74 -17.59 7.79 11.94
C ILE A 74 -17.72 9.09 11.13
N TYR A 75 -16.64 9.56 10.52
CA TYR A 75 -16.63 10.81 9.76
C TYR A 75 -16.79 10.60 8.27
N THR A 76 -16.24 9.49 7.76
CA THR A 76 -16.17 9.22 6.32
C THR A 76 -17.04 8.05 5.88
N ASP A 77 -17.62 7.31 6.83
CA ASP A 77 -18.33 6.05 6.62
C ASP A 77 -17.47 4.95 5.97
N VAL A 78 -16.17 5.16 5.83
CA VAL A 78 -15.25 4.17 5.24
C VAL A 78 -15.17 2.95 6.15
N ILE A 79 -15.31 1.78 5.53
CA ILE A 79 -15.21 0.50 6.23
C ILE A 79 -13.76 0.02 6.18
N CYS A 80 -13.20 -0.28 7.37
CA CYS A 80 -11.83 -0.70 7.58
C CYS A 80 -11.78 -2.04 8.34
N ALA A 81 -10.60 -2.64 8.40
CA ALA A 81 -10.28 -3.68 9.37
C ALA A 81 -9.46 -3.07 10.51
N MET A 82 -9.69 -3.55 11.74
CA MET A 82 -8.94 -3.14 12.93
C MET A 82 -8.44 -4.38 13.67
N LYS A 83 -7.13 -4.56 13.69
CA LYS A 83 -6.42 -5.59 14.47
C LYS A 83 -6.15 -5.01 15.87
N ILE A 84 -6.70 -5.62 16.90
CA ILE A 84 -6.55 -5.20 18.29
C ILE A 84 -5.69 -6.24 19.01
N ILE A 85 -4.59 -5.79 19.57
CA ILE A 85 -3.62 -6.60 20.31
C ILE A 85 -3.64 -6.13 21.76
N ASN A 86 -4.10 -6.96 22.67
CA ASN A 86 -4.17 -6.61 24.10
C ASN A 86 -2.77 -6.61 24.73
N LYS A 87 -2.46 -5.55 25.47
CA LYS A 87 -1.25 -5.47 26.30
C LYS A 87 -1.46 -6.34 27.53
N SER A 88 -0.83 -7.50 27.54
CA SER A 88 -0.79 -8.34 28.74
C SER A 88 0.30 -7.84 29.71
N PRO A 89 0.08 -7.87 31.03
CA PRO A 89 1.16 -7.63 31.99
C PRO A 89 2.37 -8.57 31.82
N ASN A 90 2.13 -9.71 31.16
CA ASN A 90 3.17 -10.71 30.81
C ASN A 90 3.62 -10.61 29.35
N CYS A 91 3.26 -9.53 28.62
CA CYS A 91 3.77 -9.31 27.28
C CYS A 91 5.28 -9.07 27.38
N SER A 92 6.06 -9.96 26.81
CA SER A 92 7.51 -9.78 26.80
C SER A 92 7.88 -8.55 25.98
N ASP A 93 8.94 -7.86 26.34
CA ASP A 93 9.52 -6.74 25.56
C ASP A 93 9.77 -7.14 24.09
N GLU A 94 9.92 -8.42 23.82
CA GLU A 94 10.12 -8.99 22.49
C GLU A 94 8.83 -8.92 21.63
N ASN A 95 7.67 -9.24 22.21
CA ASN A 95 6.38 -9.14 21.51
C ASN A 95 6.03 -7.68 21.18
N GLU A 96 6.32 -6.75 22.07
CA GLU A 96 6.13 -5.32 21.80
C GLU A 96 7.01 -4.84 20.65
N LYS A 97 8.27 -5.27 20.62
CA LYS A 97 9.20 -4.97 19.53
C LYS A 97 8.72 -5.53 18.19
N GLU A 98 8.16 -6.75 18.17
CA GLU A 98 7.61 -7.34 16.94
C GLU A 98 6.43 -6.54 16.41
N ILE A 99 5.49 -6.11 17.27
CA ILE A 99 4.35 -5.28 16.89
C ILE A 99 4.82 -3.93 16.32
N LEU A 100 5.75 -3.28 17.01
CA LEU A 100 6.28 -1.99 16.55
C LEU A 100 7.07 -2.14 15.24
N ASN A 101 7.76 -3.26 15.05
CA ASN A 101 8.46 -3.58 13.83
C ASN A 101 7.48 -3.79 12.66
N GLU A 102 6.38 -4.54 12.85
CA GLU A 102 5.31 -4.71 11.86
C GLU A 102 4.80 -3.35 11.38
N ILE A 103 4.48 -2.46 12.34
CA ILE A 103 3.95 -1.14 12.02
C ILE A 103 4.99 -0.29 11.27
N ASN A 104 6.24 -0.30 11.72
CA ASN A 104 7.30 0.48 11.08
C ASN A 104 7.55 0.01 9.64
N ILE A 105 7.57 -1.30 9.40
CA ILE A 105 7.71 -1.86 8.06
C ILE A 105 6.50 -1.45 7.18
N LEU A 106 5.27 -1.69 7.65
CA LEU A 106 4.07 -1.37 6.86
C LEU A 106 3.94 0.11 6.52
N ARG A 107 4.42 1.00 7.39
CA ARG A 107 4.41 2.45 7.14
C ARG A 107 5.36 2.89 6.03
N THR A 108 6.42 2.12 5.77
CA THR A 108 7.37 2.43 4.69
C THR A 108 6.96 1.84 3.35
N MET A 109 5.98 0.93 3.34
CA MET A 109 5.59 0.19 2.15
C MET A 109 4.68 1.00 1.23
N ASP A 110 5.03 1.04 -0.05
CA ASP A 110 4.23 1.65 -1.12
C ASP A 110 4.10 0.70 -2.31
N HIS A 111 3.24 -0.31 -2.17
CA HIS A 111 3.02 -1.30 -3.22
C HIS A 111 1.56 -1.80 -3.22
N PRO A 112 0.90 -1.90 -4.39
CA PRO A 112 -0.50 -2.32 -4.48
C PRO A 112 -0.78 -3.74 -3.96
N GLY A 113 0.21 -4.63 -3.95
CA GLY A 113 0.12 -6.01 -3.43
C GLY A 113 0.42 -6.15 -1.93
N VAL A 114 0.66 -5.06 -1.20
CA VAL A 114 0.85 -5.04 0.25
C VAL A 114 -0.37 -4.42 0.92
N LEU A 115 -0.79 -4.98 2.07
CA LEU A 115 -1.91 -4.45 2.84
C LEU A 115 -1.59 -3.05 3.37
N LYS A 116 -2.46 -2.10 3.07
CA LYS A 116 -2.28 -0.70 3.45
C LYS A 116 -2.70 -0.46 4.90
N ILE A 117 -1.81 0.13 5.69
CA ILE A 117 -2.09 0.60 7.05
C ILE A 117 -2.56 2.06 7.00
N PHE A 118 -3.61 2.41 7.75
CA PHE A 118 -4.14 3.77 7.83
C PHE A 118 -3.71 4.48 9.10
N GLU A 119 -3.93 3.82 10.25
CA GLU A 119 -3.73 4.43 11.55
C GLU A 119 -3.23 3.41 12.56
N PHE A 120 -2.50 3.91 13.52
CA PHE A 120 -2.00 3.14 14.65
C PHE A 120 -2.34 3.82 15.97
N TYR A 121 -2.98 3.06 16.86
CA TYR A 121 -3.32 3.51 18.20
C TYR A 121 -2.54 2.72 19.23
N SER A 122 -1.92 3.42 20.20
CA SER A 122 -1.22 2.82 21.34
C SER A 122 -1.75 3.42 22.63
N ASN A 123 -2.73 2.79 23.23
CA ASN A 123 -3.25 3.19 24.56
C ASN A 123 -2.66 2.30 25.68
N LYS A 124 -3.17 2.46 26.92
CA LYS A 124 -2.67 1.70 28.08
C LYS A 124 -2.95 0.20 27.96
N ASP A 125 -4.06 -0.19 27.33
CA ASP A 125 -4.60 -1.54 27.37
C ASP A 125 -4.32 -2.34 26.09
N SER A 126 -4.10 -1.64 24.97
CA SER A 126 -3.97 -2.30 23.66
C SER A 126 -3.18 -1.49 22.63
N TYR A 127 -2.70 -2.21 21.62
CA TYR A 127 -2.34 -1.68 20.32
C TYR A 127 -3.50 -1.94 19.36
N SER A 128 -3.84 -0.94 18.53
CA SER A 128 -4.84 -1.11 17.47
C SER A 128 -4.28 -0.62 16.14
N ILE A 129 -4.30 -1.49 15.14
CA ILE A 129 -3.81 -1.23 13.79
C ILE A 129 -5.04 -1.16 12.88
N VAL A 130 -5.28 -0.02 12.26
CA VAL A 130 -6.37 0.17 11.29
C VAL A 130 -5.80 0.02 9.89
N THR A 131 -6.40 -0.85 9.10
CA THR A 131 -5.98 -1.17 7.73
C THR A 131 -7.14 -1.10 6.75
N GLU A 132 -6.84 -1.11 5.47
CA GLU A 132 -7.86 -1.35 4.46
C GLU A 132 -8.58 -2.69 4.71
N LEU A 133 -9.87 -2.74 4.36
CA LEU A 133 -10.64 -3.98 4.42
C LEU A 133 -10.51 -4.76 3.11
N CYS A 134 -10.17 -6.04 3.21
CA CYS A 134 -10.18 -6.99 2.10
C CYS A 134 -11.39 -7.94 2.23
N PRO A 135 -12.57 -7.58 1.69
CA PRO A 135 -13.80 -8.30 1.94
C PRO A 135 -13.89 -9.69 1.27
N GLY A 136 -12.96 -10.04 0.41
CA GLY A 136 -12.85 -11.37 -0.19
C GLY A 136 -12.28 -12.44 0.76
N GLY A 137 -11.75 -12.02 1.93
CA GLY A 137 -11.18 -12.90 2.95
C GLY A 137 -9.82 -13.49 2.56
N GLU A 138 -9.41 -14.55 3.21
CA GLU A 138 -8.12 -15.20 3.03
C GLU A 138 -8.10 -16.12 1.79
N LEU A 139 -6.97 -16.17 1.11
CA LEU A 139 -6.74 -17.09 -0.01
C LEU A 139 -6.88 -18.56 0.44
N PHE A 140 -6.47 -18.87 1.67
CA PHE A 140 -6.60 -20.19 2.27
C PHE A 140 -8.03 -20.71 2.23
N GLN A 141 -9.02 -19.92 2.61
CA GLN A 141 -10.43 -20.28 2.58
C GLN A 141 -10.93 -20.59 1.17
N GLN A 142 -10.36 -19.94 0.15
CA GLN A 142 -10.70 -20.20 -1.24
C GLN A 142 -10.16 -21.55 -1.72
N ILE A 143 -8.94 -21.89 -1.31
CA ILE A 143 -8.31 -23.18 -1.64
C ILE A 143 -9.13 -24.33 -1.04
N ILE A 144 -9.51 -24.23 0.25
CA ILE A 144 -10.35 -25.23 0.91
C ILE A 144 -11.70 -25.39 0.20
N LYS A 145 -12.33 -24.29 -0.18
CA LYS A 145 -13.69 -24.29 -0.76
C LYS A 145 -13.73 -24.81 -2.20
N LYS A 146 -12.72 -24.48 -3.01
CA LYS A 146 -12.73 -24.71 -4.45
C LYS A 146 -11.86 -25.88 -4.89
N GLY A 147 -10.94 -26.34 -4.04
CA GLY A 147 -9.90 -27.29 -4.41
C GLY A 147 -8.82 -26.65 -5.28
N PRO A 148 -8.10 -27.44 -6.09
CA PRO A 148 -7.01 -26.95 -6.93
C PRO A 148 -7.52 -25.96 -7.99
N PHE A 149 -6.71 -24.96 -8.27
CA PHE A 149 -6.99 -23.98 -9.32
C PHE A 149 -6.26 -24.38 -10.62
N ASN A 150 -6.82 -23.96 -11.77
CA ASN A 150 -6.11 -24.11 -13.04
C ASN A 150 -4.87 -23.20 -13.10
N GLU A 151 -3.95 -23.53 -14.01
CA GLU A 151 -2.68 -22.80 -14.16
C GLU A 151 -2.87 -21.31 -14.38
N LYS A 152 -3.83 -20.92 -15.20
CA LYS A 152 -4.08 -19.52 -15.54
C LYS A 152 -4.49 -18.70 -14.32
N TYR A 153 -5.34 -19.25 -13.44
CA TYR A 153 -5.76 -18.58 -12.20
C TYR A 153 -4.61 -18.54 -11.18
N SER A 154 -3.90 -19.67 -11.05
CA SER A 154 -2.74 -19.76 -10.16
C SER A 154 -1.62 -18.81 -10.59
N ALA A 155 -1.32 -18.74 -11.88
CA ALA A 155 -0.31 -17.83 -12.42
C ALA A 155 -0.68 -16.37 -12.21
N TYR A 156 -1.96 -16.01 -12.30
CA TYR A 156 -2.44 -14.68 -12.02
C TYR A 156 -2.22 -14.26 -10.54
N ILE A 157 -2.51 -15.16 -9.60
CA ILE A 157 -2.26 -14.92 -8.17
C ILE A 157 -0.76 -14.84 -7.91
N MET A 158 0.01 -15.83 -8.38
CA MET A 158 1.45 -15.92 -8.14
C MET A 158 2.21 -14.70 -8.72
N TYR A 159 1.77 -14.18 -9.87
CA TYR A 159 2.36 -12.97 -10.44
C TYR A 159 2.28 -11.78 -9.47
N GLN A 160 1.12 -11.56 -8.83
CA GLN A 160 0.93 -10.50 -7.86
C GLN A 160 1.78 -10.71 -6.61
N LEU A 161 1.87 -11.95 -6.11
CA LEU A 161 2.68 -12.28 -4.95
C LEU A 161 4.17 -12.07 -5.22
N PHE A 162 4.66 -12.50 -6.38
CA PHE A 162 6.06 -12.27 -6.76
C PHE A 162 6.36 -10.79 -6.97
N SER A 163 5.43 -10.00 -7.51
CA SER A 163 5.58 -8.54 -7.62
C SER A 163 5.74 -7.90 -6.22
N ALA A 164 4.85 -8.22 -5.29
CA ALA A 164 4.92 -7.69 -3.93
C ALA A 164 6.21 -8.12 -3.20
N ILE A 165 6.63 -9.37 -3.33
CA ILE A 165 7.85 -9.87 -2.68
C ILE A 165 9.11 -9.32 -3.36
N ASN A 166 9.11 -9.13 -4.68
CA ASN A 166 10.21 -8.46 -5.38
C ASN A 166 10.41 -7.03 -4.86
N TYR A 167 9.32 -6.29 -4.69
CA TYR A 167 9.34 -4.97 -4.06
C TYR A 167 9.93 -5.02 -2.64
N CYS A 168 9.44 -5.92 -1.79
CA CYS A 168 9.96 -6.10 -0.43
C CYS A 168 11.46 -6.39 -0.42
N HIS A 169 11.91 -7.35 -1.24
CA HIS A 169 13.31 -7.75 -1.31
C HIS A 169 14.22 -6.64 -1.83
N LYS A 170 13.75 -5.79 -2.75
CA LYS A 170 14.49 -4.58 -3.20
C LYS A 170 14.65 -3.53 -2.09
N LEU A 171 13.75 -3.52 -1.10
CA LEU A 171 13.86 -2.72 0.13
C LEU A 171 14.62 -3.45 1.26
N ASN A 172 15.20 -4.62 0.97
CA ASN A 172 15.83 -5.51 1.95
C ASN A 172 14.88 -6.00 3.05
N ILE A 173 13.59 -6.05 2.79
CA ILE A 173 12.57 -6.55 3.72
C ILE A 173 12.26 -7.99 3.34
N VAL A 174 12.32 -8.89 4.33
CA VAL A 174 11.98 -10.31 4.20
C VAL A 174 10.79 -10.61 5.10
N HIS A 175 9.78 -11.28 4.54
CA HIS A 175 8.51 -11.53 5.23
C HIS A 175 8.61 -12.65 6.26
N ARG A 176 9.22 -13.80 5.90
CA ARG A 176 9.51 -14.98 6.74
C ARG A 176 8.33 -15.85 7.19
N ASP A 177 7.09 -15.43 6.97
CA ASP A 177 5.88 -16.24 7.26
C ASP A 177 4.84 -16.11 6.13
N LEU A 178 5.28 -16.30 4.88
CA LEU A 178 4.36 -16.33 3.74
C LEU A 178 3.58 -17.63 3.75
N LYS A 179 2.24 -17.50 3.78
CA LYS A 179 1.26 -18.60 3.75
C LYS A 179 -0.08 -18.10 3.22
N PRO A 180 -0.97 -18.95 2.73
CA PRO A 180 -2.26 -18.54 2.16
C PRO A 180 -3.19 -17.81 3.13
N GLU A 181 -3.00 -17.98 4.46
CA GLU A 181 -3.70 -17.25 5.51
C GLU A 181 -3.29 -15.77 5.55
N ASN A 182 -2.02 -15.46 5.21
CA ASN A 182 -1.47 -14.11 5.15
C ASN A 182 -1.63 -13.44 3.78
N ILE A 183 -2.47 -14.02 2.91
CA ILE A 183 -2.82 -13.48 1.60
C ILE A 183 -4.31 -13.17 1.58
N LEU A 184 -4.65 -11.90 1.49
CA LEU A 184 -6.03 -11.41 1.51
C LEU A 184 -6.52 -11.09 0.11
N ILE A 185 -7.81 -11.31 -0.13
CA ILE A 185 -8.49 -11.04 -1.40
C ILE A 185 -9.30 -9.75 -1.28
N VAL A 186 -9.00 -8.79 -2.16
CA VAL A 186 -9.61 -7.45 -2.12
C VAL A 186 -11.09 -7.48 -2.50
N ASP A 187 -11.49 -8.27 -3.51
CA ASP A 187 -12.85 -8.27 -4.03
C ASP A 187 -13.68 -9.43 -3.47
N LYS A 188 -14.90 -9.12 -3.01
CA LYS A 188 -15.86 -10.13 -2.58
C LYS A 188 -16.47 -10.90 -3.77
N ASP A 189 -16.67 -10.22 -4.88
CA ASP A 189 -17.26 -10.78 -6.12
C ASP A 189 -16.18 -11.41 -6.99
N GLN A 190 -15.97 -12.72 -6.81
CA GLN A 190 -14.93 -13.50 -7.47
C GLN A 190 -15.28 -13.97 -8.89
N LYS A 191 -16.14 -13.26 -9.60
CA LYS A 191 -16.47 -13.55 -11.01
C LYS A 191 -15.28 -13.35 -11.96
N ASN A 192 -14.24 -12.67 -11.49
CA ASN A 192 -13.01 -12.34 -12.23
C ASN A 192 -11.78 -12.78 -11.43
N TYR A 193 -10.62 -12.61 -12.00
CA TYR A 193 -9.32 -12.81 -11.36
C TYR A 193 -9.16 -11.83 -10.18
N PRO A 194 -8.93 -12.31 -8.93
CA PRO A 194 -8.93 -11.46 -7.74
C PRO A 194 -7.64 -10.65 -7.62
N ILE A 195 -7.76 -9.44 -7.06
CA ILE A 195 -6.60 -8.72 -6.54
C ILE A 195 -6.28 -9.31 -5.16
N VAL A 196 -5.00 -9.62 -4.93
CA VAL A 196 -4.52 -10.15 -3.65
C VAL A 196 -3.53 -9.20 -2.99
N LYS A 197 -3.47 -9.24 -1.66
CA LYS A 197 -2.55 -8.45 -0.85
C LYS A 197 -1.91 -9.31 0.22
N ILE A 198 -0.60 -9.12 0.41
CA ILE A 198 0.15 -9.73 1.49
C ILE A 198 -0.06 -8.91 2.77
N CYS A 199 -0.32 -9.59 3.88
CA CYS A 199 -0.51 -9.00 5.20
C CYS A 199 0.35 -9.72 6.24
N ASP A 200 0.34 -9.22 7.48
CA ASP A 200 1.02 -9.78 8.65
C ASP A 200 2.55 -9.79 8.53
N PHE A 201 3.12 -8.61 8.62
CA PHE A 201 4.57 -8.37 8.64
C PHE A 201 5.18 -8.50 10.04
N GLY A 202 4.48 -9.10 11.01
CA GLY A 202 4.92 -9.24 12.40
C GLY A 202 6.23 -10.00 12.57
N THR A 203 6.47 -10.98 11.71
CA THR A 203 7.73 -11.74 11.68
C THR A 203 8.78 -11.15 10.75
N SER A 204 8.46 -10.11 9.98
CA SER A 204 9.34 -9.54 8.96
C SER A 204 10.56 -8.85 9.56
N THR A 205 11.59 -8.71 8.77
CA THR A 205 12.83 -8.03 9.20
C THR A 205 13.48 -7.31 8.04
N ILE A 206 14.21 -6.25 8.37
CA ILE A 206 15.08 -5.57 7.41
C ILE A 206 16.46 -6.24 7.48
N PHE A 207 16.95 -6.69 6.34
CA PHE A 207 18.26 -7.31 6.20
C PHE A 207 19.30 -6.28 5.80
N GLU A 208 20.46 -6.32 6.45
CA GLU A 208 21.65 -5.74 5.82
C GLU A 208 22.10 -6.66 4.68
N LYS A 209 22.47 -6.11 3.54
CA LYS A 209 22.86 -6.87 2.36
C LYS A 209 24.03 -7.81 2.69
N GLY A 210 23.81 -9.12 2.55
CA GLY A 210 24.78 -10.16 2.89
C GLY A 210 24.71 -10.64 4.34
N ALA A 211 23.84 -10.09 5.18
CA ALA A 211 23.59 -10.59 6.53
C ALA A 211 22.80 -11.91 6.50
N VAL A 212 22.92 -12.69 7.56
CA VAL A 212 22.26 -13.99 7.73
C VAL A 212 21.44 -13.98 8.99
N GLN A 213 20.24 -14.52 8.89
CA GLN A 213 19.32 -14.63 10.03
C GLN A 213 19.48 -15.96 10.75
N LYS A 214 19.26 -15.92 12.08
CA LYS A 214 19.43 -17.07 12.98
C LYS A 214 18.15 -17.43 13.76
N LYS A 215 17.10 -16.60 13.70
CA LYS A 215 15.86 -16.86 14.42
C LYS A 215 15.03 -17.89 13.64
N LEU A 216 14.58 -18.97 14.30
CA LEU A 216 13.63 -19.90 13.73
C LEU A 216 12.24 -19.26 13.77
N VAL A 217 11.67 -18.97 12.60
CA VAL A 217 10.36 -18.36 12.45
C VAL A 217 9.64 -18.95 11.22
N GLY A 218 8.33 -18.86 11.19
CA GLY A 218 7.49 -19.32 10.08
C GLY A 218 6.69 -20.56 10.42
N SER A 219 5.73 -20.87 9.57
CA SER A 219 4.80 -21.98 9.71
C SER A 219 5.38 -23.26 9.08
N SER A 220 5.30 -24.40 9.74
CA SER A 220 5.99 -25.67 9.41
C SER A 220 5.85 -26.11 7.95
N TYR A 221 4.66 -25.97 7.35
CA TYR A 221 4.41 -26.35 5.95
C TYR A 221 5.13 -25.47 4.93
N TYR A 222 5.45 -24.20 5.28
CA TYR A 222 5.95 -23.20 4.33
C TYR A 222 7.41 -22.82 4.59
N ILE A 223 7.99 -23.32 5.69
CA ILE A 223 9.34 -23.01 6.14
C ILE A 223 10.39 -23.55 5.15
N ALA A 224 11.43 -22.77 4.87
CA ALA A 224 12.50 -23.19 3.99
C ALA A 224 13.56 -24.06 4.73
N PRO A 225 14.25 -25.00 4.05
CA PRO A 225 15.25 -25.89 4.67
C PRO A 225 16.40 -25.14 5.37
N GLU A 226 16.83 -24.01 4.81
CA GLU A 226 17.87 -23.18 5.40
C GLU A 226 17.44 -22.44 6.66
N VAL A 227 16.13 -22.17 6.83
CA VAL A 227 15.57 -21.58 8.06
C VAL A 227 15.69 -22.56 9.21
N LEU A 228 15.46 -23.85 8.96
CA LEU A 228 15.66 -24.93 9.95
C LEU A 228 17.13 -25.00 10.42
N LYS A 229 18.08 -24.67 9.54
CA LYS A 229 19.51 -24.60 9.84
C LYS A 229 19.91 -23.28 10.52
N LYS A 230 18.98 -22.35 10.71
CA LYS A 230 19.21 -21.01 11.30
C LYS A 230 20.32 -20.23 10.58
N TYR A 231 20.34 -20.34 9.25
CA TYR A 231 21.30 -19.66 8.39
C TYR A 231 20.65 -19.35 7.05
N TYR A 232 19.94 -18.21 6.92
CA TYR A 232 19.09 -17.92 5.77
C TYR A 232 19.04 -16.43 5.42
N ASN A 233 18.56 -16.13 4.23
CA ASN A 233 18.36 -14.81 3.66
C ASN A 233 16.95 -14.69 3.05
N GLU A 234 16.72 -13.69 2.18
CA GLU A 234 15.45 -13.42 1.51
C GLU A 234 14.92 -14.59 0.65
N LYS A 235 15.77 -15.52 0.26
CA LYS A 235 15.37 -16.68 -0.54
C LYS A 235 14.40 -17.63 0.17
N CYS A 236 14.27 -17.50 1.51
CA CYS A 236 13.27 -18.27 2.26
C CYS A 236 11.84 -17.91 1.84
N ASP A 237 11.56 -16.64 1.51
CA ASP A 237 10.25 -16.22 0.98
C ASP A 237 9.95 -16.87 -0.38
N ILE A 238 10.97 -17.06 -1.22
CA ILE A 238 10.82 -17.69 -2.54
C ILE A 238 10.44 -19.18 -2.40
N TRP A 239 11.01 -19.87 -1.41
CA TRP A 239 10.59 -21.23 -1.06
C TRP A 239 9.12 -21.27 -0.64
N SER A 240 8.71 -20.37 0.28
CA SER A 240 7.32 -20.30 0.73
C SER A 240 6.36 -20.03 -0.42
N LEU A 241 6.72 -19.13 -1.36
CA LEU A 241 5.93 -18.92 -2.60
C LEU A 241 5.89 -20.17 -3.48
N GLY A 242 6.96 -20.96 -3.52
CA GLY A 242 6.99 -22.26 -4.21
C GLY A 242 5.99 -23.25 -3.59
N VAL A 243 5.92 -23.32 -2.26
CA VAL A 243 4.93 -24.12 -1.53
C VAL A 243 3.50 -23.64 -1.82
N ILE A 244 3.28 -22.33 -1.82
CA ILE A 244 1.96 -21.75 -2.13
C ILE A 244 1.56 -22.08 -3.57
N MET A 245 2.48 -21.97 -4.55
CA MET A 245 2.22 -22.36 -5.94
C MET A 245 1.83 -23.85 -6.06
N TYR A 246 2.56 -24.72 -5.37
CA TYR A 246 2.26 -26.15 -5.33
C TYR A 246 0.84 -26.41 -4.78
N ILE A 247 0.47 -25.74 -3.68
CA ILE A 247 -0.86 -25.87 -3.07
C ILE A 247 -1.96 -25.31 -3.97
N LEU A 248 -1.74 -24.18 -4.64
CA LEU A 248 -2.72 -23.61 -5.58
C LEU A 248 -3.05 -24.60 -6.71
N LEU A 249 -2.06 -25.32 -7.21
CA LEU A 249 -2.20 -26.24 -8.33
C LEU A 249 -2.70 -27.64 -7.92
N SER A 250 -2.49 -28.05 -6.66
CA SER A 250 -2.79 -29.41 -6.22
C SER A 250 -3.78 -29.53 -5.05
N ALA A 251 -4.08 -28.42 -4.36
CA ALA A 251 -4.82 -28.36 -3.09
C ALA A 251 -4.20 -29.21 -1.95
N ARG A 252 -2.93 -29.59 -2.06
CA ARG A 252 -2.19 -30.33 -1.04
C ARG A 252 -0.77 -29.76 -0.87
N PRO A 253 -0.18 -29.83 0.33
CA PRO A 253 1.19 -29.36 0.54
C PRO A 253 2.21 -30.32 -0.08
N PRO A 254 3.39 -29.82 -0.54
CA PRO A 254 4.47 -30.66 -1.07
C PRO A 254 5.10 -31.56 0.00
N PHE A 255 5.10 -31.08 1.24
CA PHE A 255 5.66 -31.78 2.39
C PHE A 255 4.55 -31.97 3.43
N GLY A 256 4.11 -33.19 3.65
CA GLY A 256 3.12 -33.54 4.66
C GLY A 256 3.74 -34.33 5.81
N GLY A 257 3.11 -34.36 6.97
CA GLY A 257 3.55 -35.14 8.13
C GLY A 257 2.41 -35.30 9.13
N ARG A 258 2.60 -36.18 10.12
CA ARG A 258 1.64 -36.39 11.21
C ARG A 258 1.69 -35.25 12.27
N ASP A 259 2.81 -34.57 12.33
CA ASP A 259 3.12 -33.46 13.24
C ASP A 259 4.15 -32.54 12.57
N ASP A 260 4.43 -31.40 13.21
CA ASP A 260 5.35 -30.39 12.70
C ASP A 260 6.79 -30.91 12.54
N GLU A 261 7.25 -31.80 13.44
CA GLU A 261 8.58 -32.38 13.39
C GLU A 261 8.74 -33.25 12.13
N ALA A 262 7.78 -34.15 11.84
CA ALA A 262 7.77 -34.95 10.64
C ALA A 262 7.66 -34.13 9.34
N ILE A 263 6.98 -32.99 9.38
CA ILE A 263 6.92 -32.05 8.25
C ILE A 263 8.31 -31.43 8.03
N MET A 264 8.93 -30.89 9.09
CA MET A 264 10.26 -30.27 9.02
C MET A 264 11.34 -31.23 8.54
N GLU A 265 11.30 -32.49 8.95
CA GLU A 265 12.21 -33.53 8.44
C GLU A 265 12.08 -33.72 6.93
N ARG A 266 10.85 -33.75 6.40
CA ARG A 266 10.61 -33.88 4.96
C ARG A 266 11.01 -32.62 4.19
N VAL A 267 10.78 -31.45 4.76
CA VAL A 267 11.28 -30.16 4.21
C VAL A 267 12.80 -30.19 4.12
N ALA A 268 13.50 -30.66 5.16
CA ALA A 268 14.96 -30.74 5.18
C ALA A 268 15.51 -31.71 4.10
N ILE A 269 14.75 -32.75 3.75
CA ILE A 269 15.10 -33.68 2.66
C ILE A 269 14.81 -33.08 1.28
N GLY A 270 13.77 -32.23 1.16
CA GLY A 270 13.41 -31.51 -0.05
C GLY A 270 12.83 -32.36 -1.17
N LYS A 271 12.34 -33.59 -0.88
CA LYS A 271 11.69 -34.48 -1.86
C LYS A 271 10.18 -34.26 -1.87
N TYR A 272 9.63 -33.97 -3.03
CA TYR A 272 8.20 -33.78 -3.29
C TYR A 272 7.79 -34.39 -4.61
N ASP A 273 6.50 -34.65 -4.80
CA ASP A 273 5.93 -35.34 -5.96
C ASP A 273 5.50 -34.33 -7.04
N LEU A 274 5.93 -34.54 -8.28
CA LEU A 274 5.50 -33.81 -9.49
C LEU A 274 5.06 -34.77 -10.62
N GLU A 275 4.84 -36.06 -10.31
CA GLU A 275 4.50 -37.06 -11.30
C GLU A 275 3.05 -37.54 -11.19
N SER A 276 2.51 -37.55 -9.95
CA SER A 276 1.12 -37.94 -9.69
C SER A 276 0.13 -36.78 -9.99
N PRO A 277 -1.15 -37.10 -10.31
CA PRO A 277 -2.17 -36.09 -10.51
C PRO A 277 -2.25 -35.05 -9.38
N PRO A 278 -2.43 -33.74 -9.70
CA PRO A 278 -2.68 -33.19 -11.03
C PRO A 278 -1.41 -32.75 -11.80
N PHE A 279 -0.20 -33.05 -11.33
CA PHE A 279 1.04 -32.57 -11.91
C PHE A 279 1.37 -33.13 -13.27
N ASP A 280 0.92 -34.37 -13.58
CA ASP A 280 1.04 -35.03 -14.89
C ASP A 280 0.29 -34.28 -16.02
N GLU A 281 -0.71 -33.48 -15.67
CA GLU A 281 -1.50 -32.68 -16.63
C GLU A 281 -0.99 -31.22 -16.76
N LEU A 282 -0.04 -30.78 -15.91
CA LEU A 282 0.47 -29.43 -15.93
C LEU A 282 1.48 -29.17 -17.05
N SER A 283 1.59 -27.90 -17.45
CA SER A 283 2.58 -27.48 -18.43
C SER A 283 4.02 -27.73 -17.95
N LYS A 284 4.92 -27.97 -18.89
CA LYS A 284 6.35 -28.11 -18.57
C LYS A 284 6.91 -26.87 -17.88
N SER A 285 6.42 -25.69 -18.25
CA SER A 285 6.82 -24.42 -17.63
C SER A 285 6.34 -24.30 -16.19
N ALA A 286 5.15 -24.81 -15.83
CA ALA A 286 4.69 -24.88 -14.46
C ALA A 286 5.61 -25.76 -13.59
N LEU A 287 5.89 -26.97 -14.07
CA LEU A 287 6.76 -27.92 -13.37
C LEU A 287 8.20 -27.38 -13.23
N ASP A 288 8.72 -26.69 -14.26
CA ASP A 288 10.04 -26.07 -14.22
C ASP A 288 10.11 -24.94 -13.17
N LEU A 289 9.08 -24.08 -13.13
CA LEU A 289 9.02 -23.01 -12.11
C LEU A 289 8.97 -23.59 -10.70
N ILE A 290 8.12 -24.61 -10.45
CA ILE A 290 8.06 -25.25 -9.12
C ILE A 290 9.44 -25.77 -8.71
N ARG A 291 10.16 -26.49 -9.60
CA ARG A 291 11.51 -27.00 -9.31
C ARG A 291 12.50 -25.89 -8.97
N LYS A 292 12.45 -24.75 -9.68
CA LYS A 292 13.32 -23.59 -9.44
C LYS A 292 13.01 -22.89 -8.12
N LEU A 293 11.72 -22.83 -7.72
CA LEU A 293 11.28 -22.23 -6.46
C LEU A 293 11.61 -23.12 -5.26
N LEU A 294 11.38 -24.44 -5.39
CA LEU A 294 11.64 -25.44 -4.34
C LEU A 294 13.04 -26.06 -4.47
N ASN A 295 14.01 -25.32 -4.98
CA ASN A 295 15.41 -25.73 -4.94
C ASN A 295 15.91 -25.68 -3.51
N ILE A 296 16.47 -26.79 -3.03
CA ILE A 296 16.96 -26.92 -1.64
C ILE A 296 18.16 -26.00 -1.35
N ASP A 297 19.00 -25.75 -2.38
CA ASP A 297 20.10 -24.79 -2.27
C ASP A 297 19.57 -23.37 -2.51
N PRO A 298 19.58 -22.47 -1.50
CA PRO A 298 19.10 -21.11 -1.66
C PRO A 298 19.93 -20.30 -2.67
N ASN A 299 21.19 -20.65 -2.93
CA ASN A 299 22.03 -19.95 -3.90
C ASN A 299 21.57 -20.22 -5.34
N GLU A 300 21.15 -21.46 -5.61
CA GLU A 300 20.62 -21.89 -6.90
C GLU A 300 19.13 -21.57 -7.07
N ARG A 301 18.43 -21.32 -5.98
CA ARG A 301 17.01 -20.92 -5.99
C ARG A 301 16.85 -19.56 -6.68
N ILE A 302 15.91 -19.45 -7.62
CA ILE A 302 15.64 -18.20 -8.33
C ILE A 302 15.23 -17.07 -7.40
N THR A 303 15.38 -15.83 -7.86
CA THR A 303 14.87 -14.62 -7.16
C THR A 303 13.42 -14.34 -7.54
N ALA A 304 12.75 -13.43 -6.81
CA ALA A 304 11.42 -12.97 -7.18
C ALA A 304 11.40 -12.33 -8.58
N GLU A 305 12.41 -11.53 -8.91
CA GLU A 305 12.58 -10.90 -10.22
C GLU A 305 12.76 -11.92 -11.35
N GLN A 306 13.58 -12.95 -11.12
CA GLN A 306 13.74 -14.06 -12.08
C GLN A 306 12.45 -14.85 -12.27
N ALA A 307 11.69 -15.06 -11.17
CA ALA A 307 10.40 -15.73 -11.23
C ALA A 307 9.37 -14.94 -12.05
N LEU A 308 9.26 -13.62 -11.87
CA LEU A 308 8.38 -12.75 -12.67
C LEU A 308 8.65 -12.84 -14.18
N ASN A 309 9.92 -13.05 -14.56
CA ASN A 309 10.33 -13.20 -15.95
C ASN A 309 10.24 -14.63 -16.49
N HIS A 310 9.74 -15.58 -15.68
CA HIS A 310 9.66 -16.97 -16.07
C HIS A 310 8.60 -17.21 -17.18
N PRO A 311 8.87 -18.09 -18.18
CA PRO A 311 7.97 -18.36 -19.31
C PRO A 311 6.53 -18.70 -18.90
N TRP A 312 6.32 -19.37 -17.76
CA TRP A 312 5.01 -19.76 -17.26
C TRP A 312 4.03 -18.58 -17.12
N PHE A 313 4.49 -17.43 -16.64
CA PHE A 313 3.65 -16.23 -16.52
C PHE A 313 3.26 -15.67 -17.88
N LYS A 314 4.17 -15.71 -18.85
CA LYS A 314 3.92 -15.24 -20.22
C LYS A 314 2.92 -16.16 -20.94
N GLU A 315 3.10 -17.47 -20.84
CA GLU A 315 2.22 -18.48 -21.43
C GLU A 315 0.78 -18.37 -20.88
N ASN A 316 0.64 -18.10 -19.59
CA ASN A 316 -0.65 -17.90 -18.94
C ASN A 316 -1.22 -16.48 -19.05
N LYS A 317 -0.52 -15.56 -19.75
CA LYS A 317 -0.91 -14.15 -19.93
C LYS A 317 -1.20 -13.45 -18.61
N SER A 318 -0.49 -13.79 -17.55
CA SER A 318 -0.77 -13.35 -16.17
C SER A 318 -0.72 -11.83 -16.05
N GLN A 319 0.28 -11.21 -16.68
CA GLN A 319 0.41 -9.76 -16.71
C GLN A 319 -0.73 -9.10 -17.49
N GLU A 320 -1.15 -9.66 -18.63
CA GLU A 320 -2.27 -9.12 -19.41
C GLU A 320 -3.59 -9.19 -18.64
N LEU A 321 -3.80 -10.27 -17.86
CA LEU A 321 -5.00 -10.46 -17.05
C LEU A 321 -5.05 -9.53 -15.84
N TYR A 322 -3.92 -9.40 -15.15
CA TYR A 322 -3.79 -8.51 -14.00
C TYR A 322 -4.07 -7.05 -14.40
N ASN A 323 -3.71 -6.75 -15.61
CA ASN A 323 -3.73 -5.41 -16.16
C ASN A 323 -5.01 -5.03 -16.92
N GLN A 324 -6.11 -5.84 -16.90
CA GLN A 324 -7.31 -5.51 -17.65
C GLN A 324 -8.13 -4.39 -17.01
N ILE A 325 -7.88 -3.16 -17.45
CA ILE A 325 -8.91 -2.12 -17.43
C ILE A 325 -9.72 -2.29 -18.73
N LYS A 326 -10.94 -2.85 -18.60
CA LYS A 326 -11.80 -3.15 -19.77
C LYS A 326 -12.31 -1.91 -20.49
N ASP A 327 -12.39 -0.78 -19.81
CA ASP A 327 -12.97 0.44 -20.33
C ASP A 327 -11.90 1.43 -20.81
N LYS A 328 -11.81 1.60 -22.13
CA LYS A 328 -10.92 2.57 -22.76
C LYS A 328 -11.17 4.02 -22.32
N LYS A 329 -12.42 4.37 -21.95
CA LYS A 329 -12.75 5.72 -21.46
C LYS A 329 -12.12 5.96 -20.10
N THR A 330 -12.11 4.95 -19.23
CA THR A 330 -11.44 5.01 -17.92
C THR A 330 -9.95 5.26 -18.09
N ILE A 331 -9.25 4.48 -18.96
CA ILE A 331 -7.82 4.70 -19.22
C ILE A 331 -7.59 6.12 -19.73
N LYS A 332 -8.39 6.56 -20.70
CA LYS A 332 -8.26 7.92 -21.26
C LYS A 332 -8.40 8.99 -20.18
N LYS A 333 -9.41 8.86 -19.29
CA LYS A 333 -9.62 9.78 -18.17
C LYS A 333 -8.41 9.82 -17.21
N LEU A 334 -7.88 8.65 -16.82
CA LEU A 334 -6.71 8.60 -15.94
C LEU A 334 -5.49 9.27 -16.59
N LEU A 335 -5.25 9.03 -17.88
CA LEU A 335 -4.16 9.67 -18.62
C LEU A 335 -4.34 11.19 -18.76
N GLU A 336 -5.58 11.65 -18.97
CA GLU A 336 -5.89 13.09 -18.99
C GLU A 336 -5.64 13.72 -17.62
N ASN A 337 -5.94 13.03 -16.51
CA ASN A 337 -5.66 13.50 -15.18
C ASN A 337 -4.13 13.61 -14.96
N LEU A 338 -3.36 12.57 -15.31
CA LEU A 338 -1.90 12.59 -15.22
C LEU A 338 -1.28 13.76 -16.00
N LYS A 339 -1.78 14.04 -17.21
CA LYS A 339 -1.32 15.18 -18.02
C LYS A 339 -1.66 16.53 -17.42
N LYS A 340 -2.84 16.65 -16.80
CA LYS A 340 -3.30 17.89 -16.17
C LYS A 340 -2.73 18.10 -14.78
N TYR A 341 -2.12 17.05 -14.22
CA TYR A 341 -1.58 17.13 -12.87
C TYR A 341 -0.44 18.15 -12.82
N LYS A 342 -0.56 19.08 -11.91
CA LYS A 342 0.47 20.06 -11.59
C LYS A 342 0.73 20.04 -10.10
N LYS A 343 1.99 20.15 -9.72
CA LYS A 343 2.38 20.30 -8.33
C LYS A 343 1.70 21.54 -7.74
N THR A 344 1.10 21.37 -6.58
CA THR A 344 0.36 22.39 -5.88
C THR A 344 1.07 22.77 -4.56
N SER A 345 0.40 23.46 -3.63
CA SER A 345 0.99 23.79 -2.33
C SER A 345 1.25 22.53 -1.50
N THR A 346 2.19 22.61 -0.58
CA THR A 346 2.57 21.48 0.29
C THR A 346 1.39 20.90 1.08
N ILE A 347 0.53 21.77 1.62
CA ILE A 347 -0.68 21.33 2.35
C ILE A 347 -1.66 20.63 1.42
N GLN A 348 -1.86 21.14 0.19
CA GLN A 348 -2.73 20.49 -0.79
C GLN A 348 -2.24 19.09 -1.18
N GLU A 349 -0.94 18.96 -1.46
CA GLU A 349 -0.34 17.67 -1.82
C GLU A 349 -0.41 16.68 -0.66
N THR A 350 -0.11 17.11 0.57
CA THR A 350 -0.19 16.25 1.75
C THR A 350 -1.63 15.82 2.03
N ALA A 351 -2.58 16.77 1.98
CA ALA A 351 -3.99 16.46 2.18
C ALA A 351 -4.52 15.50 1.11
N LEU A 352 -4.16 15.71 -0.17
CA LEU A 352 -4.57 14.81 -1.25
C LEU A 352 -3.93 13.42 -1.09
N ALA A 353 -2.64 13.35 -0.75
CA ALA A 353 -1.95 12.09 -0.48
C ALA A 353 -2.62 11.32 0.67
N TYR A 354 -2.89 12.00 1.79
CA TYR A 354 -3.60 11.42 2.93
C TYR A 354 -4.99 10.90 2.54
N LEU A 355 -5.76 11.67 1.77
CA LEU A 355 -7.08 11.26 1.30
C LEU A 355 -7.02 10.07 0.34
N VAL A 356 -6.12 10.08 -0.64
CA VAL A 356 -5.93 8.96 -1.56
C VAL A 356 -5.53 7.69 -0.80
N HIS A 357 -4.65 7.83 0.19
CA HIS A 357 -4.21 6.75 1.05
C HIS A 357 -5.37 6.09 1.82
N HIS A 358 -6.29 6.90 2.38
CA HIS A 358 -7.40 6.43 3.23
C HIS A 358 -8.67 6.01 2.46
N PHE A 359 -8.70 6.22 1.15
CA PHE A 359 -9.87 5.88 0.31
C PHE A 359 -9.52 4.91 -0.83
N PRO A 360 -8.86 3.76 -0.58
CA PRO A 360 -8.42 2.83 -1.62
C PRO A 360 -9.58 2.19 -2.41
N GLN A 361 -10.81 2.20 -1.86
CA GLN A 361 -12.02 1.64 -2.47
C GLN A 361 -12.61 2.53 -3.56
N ILE A 362 -12.16 3.78 -3.71
CA ILE A 362 -12.65 4.66 -4.78
C ILE A 362 -12.27 4.08 -6.13
N LYS A 363 -13.25 4.03 -7.03
CA LYS A 363 -13.09 3.43 -8.37
C LYS A 363 -11.89 3.99 -9.14
N ASP A 364 -11.63 5.29 -9.05
CA ASP A 364 -10.49 5.92 -9.71
C ASP A 364 -9.17 5.44 -9.09
N VAL A 365 -9.10 5.25 -7.76
CA VAL A 365 -7.93 4.67 -7.07
C VAL A 365 -7.69 3.23 -7.50
N VAL A 366 -8.74 2.39 -7.51
CA VAL A 366 -8.66 0.98 -7.95
C VAL A 366 -8.19 0.89 -9.42
N ASN A 367 -8.71 1.76 -10.28
CA ASN A 367 -8.29 1.77 -11.68
C ASN A 367 -6.88 2.31 -11.88
N SER A 368 -6.45 3.28 -11.06
CA SER A 368 -5.06 3.77 -11.06
C SER A 368 -4.08 2.69 -10.64
N CYS A 369 -4.43 1.88 -9.63
CA CYS A 369 -3.67 0.69 -9.24
C CYS A 369 -3.46 -0.27 -10.43
N LYS A 370 -4.54 -0.59 -11.15
CA LYS A 370 -4.47 -1.45 -12.34
C LYS A 370 -3.59 -0.84 -13.44
N LEU A 371 -3.69 0.47 -13.65
CA LEU A 371 -2.87 1.17 -14.66
C LEU A 371 -1.39 1.22 -14.23
N PHE A 372 -1.10 1.47 -12.96
CA PHE A 372 0.25 1.43 -12.40
C PHE A 372 0.92 0.08 -12.70
N ASN A 373 0.26 -1.02 -12.31
CA ASN A 373 0.77 -2.37 -12.57
C ASN A 373 0.93 -2.72 -14.05
N GLN A 374 0.19 -2.03 -14.94
CA GLN A 374 0.37 -2.17 -16.39
C GLN A 374 1.65 -1.52 -16.90
N ILE A 375 2.05 -0.44 -16.26
CA ILE A 375 3.20 0.37 -16.65
C ILE A 375 4.46 -0.17 -15.99
N ASP A 376 4.40 -0.50 -14.71
CA ASP A 376 5.46 -1.20 -13.96
C ASP A 376 5.65 -2.62 -14.52
N LYS A 377 6.53 -2.75 -15.51
CA LYS A 377 6.83 -4.03 -16.17
C LYS A 377 7.84 -4.87 -15.39
N SER A 378 8.69 -4.21 -14.62
CA SER A 378 9.68 -4.87 -13.76
C SER A 378 9.04 -5.52 -12.53
N GLY A 379 7.83 -5.07 -12.14
CA GLY A 379 7.14 -5.52 -10.92
C GLY A 379 7.89 -5.14 -9.65
N ASP A 380 8.59 -4.01 -9.67
CA ASP A 380 9.37 -3.57 -8.51
C ASP A 380 8.72 -2.43 -7.73
N GLY A 381 7.47 -2.08 -8.08
CA GLY A 381 6.71 -1.02 -7.41
C GLY A 381 7.15 0.40 -7.77
N LYS A 382 7.93 0.55 -8.83
CA LYS A 382 8.45 1.82 -9.32
C LYS A 382 8.21 1.94 -10.80
N ILE A 383 7.87 3.14 -11.27
CA ILE A 383 7.74 3.41 -12.71
C ILE A 383 8.91 4.29 -13.13
N THR A 384 9.78 3.73 -13.97
CA THR A 384 10.83 4.49 -14.66
C THR A 384 10.23 5.27 -15.83
N LYS A 385 10.99 6.27 -16.31
CA LYS A 385 10.56 7.05 -17.48
C LYS A 385 10.39 6.18 -18.74
N GLU A 386 11.23 5.17 -18.90
CA GLU A 386 11.18 4.20 -19.99
C GLU A 386 9.93 3.31 -19.89
N GLU A 387 9.57 2.86 -18.70
CA GLU A 387 8.34 2.09 -18.47
C GLU A 387 7.10 2.93 -18.72
N LEU A 388 7.11 4.20 -18.28
CA LEU A 388 6.01 5.13 -18.53
C LEU A 388 5.84 5.38 -20.03
N LEU A 389 6.92 5.64 -20.75
CA LEU A 389 6.92 5.85 -22.21
C LEU A 389 6.38 4.62 -22.94
N LYS A 390 6.90 3.44 -22.63
CA LYS A 390 6.49 2.19 -23.26
C LYS A 390 5.04 1.84 -22.93
N GLY A 391 4.66 1.94 -21.66
CA GLY A 391 3.31 1.62 -21.20
C GLY A 391 2.23 2.54 -21.78
N LEU A 392 2.55 3.82 -22.02
CA LEU A 392 1.62 4.77 -22.63
C LEU A 392 1.63 4.73 -24.15
N SER A 393 2.78 4.50 -24.81
CA SER A 393 2.88 4.44 -26.28
C SER A 393 2.04 3.33 -26.90
N GLU A 394 1.90 2.20 -26.20
CA GLU A 394 1.06 1.09 -26.64
C GLU A 394 -0.44 1.45 -26.72
N ARG A 395 -0.87 2.49 -26.02
CA ARG A 395 -2.29 2.86 -25.81
C ARG A 395 -2.65 4.24 -26.30
N TYR A 396 -1.68 5.11 -26.40
CA TYR A 396 -1.88 6.52 -26.72
C TYR A 396 -0.98 6.96 -27.86
N LYS A 397 -1.54 6.99 -29.07
CA LYS A 397 -0.85 7.50 -30.25
C LYS A 397 -0.91 9.03 -30.27
N SER A 398 0.08 9.71 -29.73
CA SER A 398 0.24 11.16 -29.79
C SER A 398 1.58 11.53 -30.41
N LYS A 399 1.59 12.55 -31.28
CA LYS A 399 2.83 13.10 -31.84
C LYS A 399 3.69 13.84 -30.78
N THR A 400 3.09 14.16 -29.63
CA THR A 400 3.73 14.90 -28.53
C THR A 400 4.01 14.02 -27.32
N LEU A 401 3.90 12.69 -27.48
CA LEU A 401 3.93 11.74 -26.35
C LEU A 401 5.18 11.88 -25.49
N GLU A 402 6.36 12.02 -26.09
CA GLU A 402 7.62 12.16 -25.35
C GLU A 402 7.63 13.44 -24.49
N LYS A 403 7.19 14.58 -25.05
CA LYS A 403 7.09 15.83 -24.28
C LYS A 403 6.06 15.73 -23.16
N ASP A 404 4.91 15.11 -23.46
CA ASP A 404 3.86 14.87 -22.47
C ASP A 404 4.40 14.02 -21.31
N ILE A 405 5.22 13.02 -21.59
CA ILE A 405 5.85 12.13 -20.59
C ILE A 405 6.87 12.88 -19.75
N ASP A 406 7.69 13.72 -20.35
CA ASP A 406 8.65 14.54 -19.61
C ASP A 406 7.97 15.44 -18.60
N GLU A 407 6.84 16.05 -19.00
CA GLU A 407 6.04 16.90 -18.12
C GLU A 407 5.34 16.09 -17.02
N ILE A 408 4.72 14.96 -17.38
CA ILE A 408 4.08 14.05 -16.42
C ILE A 408 5.09 13.57 -15.38
N TYR A 409 6.24 13.09 -15.85
CA TYR A 409 7.29 12.55 -14.99
C TYR A 409 7.80 13.60 -14.00
N LYS A 410 8.13 14.80 -14.50
CA LYS A 410 8.59 15.93 -13.69
C LYS A 410 7.58 16.35 -12.61
N ASN A 411 6.27 16.24 -12.92
CA ASN A 411 5.22 16.64 -11.99
C ASN A 411 4.89 15.56 -10.96
N LEU A 412 5.08 14.28 -11.30
CA LEU A 412 4.74 13.14 -10.43
C LEU A 412 5.89 12.73 -9.51
N ASP A 413 7.13 12.70 -10.01
CA ASP A 413 8.33 12.45 -9.19
C ASP A 413 8.56 13.65 -8.28
N MET A 414 7.90 13.62 -7.13
CA MET A 414 7.85 14.78 -6.23
C MET A 414 9.06 14.88 -5.33
N ASP A 415 9.64 13.78 -4.95
CA ASP A 415 10.82 13.68 -4.11
C ASP A 415 12.13 13.65 -4.92
N ASN A 416 12.01 13.69 -6.27
CA ASN A 416 13.11 13.67 -7.25
C ASN A 416 14.05 12.47 -7.05
N ASN A 417 13.48 11.32 -6.70
CA ASN A 417 14.21 10.07 -6.50
C ASN A 417 14.51 9.33 -7.81
N GLY A 418 14.01 9.83 -8.95
CA GLY A 418 14.25 9.30 -10.29
C GLY A 418 13.31 8.17 -10.70
N TYR A 419 12.20 7.98 -10.01
CA TYR A 419 11.10 7.08 -10.37
C TYR A 419 9.77 7.60 -9.81
N ILE A 420 8.66 7.09 -10.33
CA ILE A 420 7.33 7.41 -9.81
C ILE A 420 6.88 6.23 -8.94
N GLY A 421 6.65 6.49 -7.65
CA GLY A 421 6.09 5.54 -6.69
C GLY A 421 4.59 5.30 -6.92
N TYR A 422 4.05 4.26 -6.27
CA TYR A 422 2.64 3.91 -6.41
C TYR A 422 1.70 5.04 -5.93
N GLU A 423 1.95 5.60 -4.75
CA GLU A 423 1.12 6.70 -4.21
C GLU A 423 1.22 7.97 -5.07
N GLU A 424 2.39 8.31 -5.59
CA GLU A 424 2.58 9.46 -6.48
C GLU A 424 1.79 9.30 -7.77
N PHE A 425 1.85 8.09 -8.36
CA PHE A 425 1.09 7.78 -9.56
C PHE A 425 -0.42 7.86 -9.34
N VAL A 426 -0.91 7.24 -8.27
CA VAL A 426 -2.34 7.23 -7.94
C VAL A 426 -2.84 8.65 -7.71
N ARG A 427 -2.10 9.47 -6.94
CA ARG A 427 -2.43 10.87 -6.67
C ARG A 427 -2.56 11.70 -7.94
N GLY A 428 -1.68 11.50 -8.92
CA GLY A 428 -1.78 12.18 -10.22
C GLY A 428 -2.91 11.67 -11.11
N ALA A 429 -3.25 10.40 -11.02
CA ALA A 429 -4.23 9.74 -11.88
C ALA A 429 -5.70 9.94 -11.44
N VAL A 430 -5.95 10.15 -10.14
CA VAL A 430 -7.33 10.26 -9.62
C VAL A 430 -8.00 11.59 -9.97
N SER A 431 -9.32 11.53 -10.07
CA SER A 431 -10.18 12.73 -10.19
C SER A 431 -10.29 13.42 -8.84
N LYS A 432 -9.97 14.70 -8.79
CA LYS A 432 -9.93 15.47 -7.54
C LYS A 432 -11.33 15.83 -7.01
N GLU A 433 -12.36 15.76 -7.84
CA GLU A 433 -13.74 16.16 -7.47
C GLU A 433 -14.33 15.39 -6.29
N TYR A 434 -13.92 14.14 -6.10
CA TYR A 434 -14.36 13.37 -4.95
C TYR A 434 -13.78 13.92 -3.64
N PHE A 435 -12.52 14.30 -3.66
CA PHE A 435 -11.74 14.65 -2.49
C PHE A 435 -12.01 16.06 -1.96
N ILE A 436 -12.68 16.92 -2.72
CA ILE A 436 -13.03 18.28 -2.30
C ILE A 436 -14.41 18.41 -1.63
N LYS A 437 -15.11 17.29 -1.37
CA LYS A 437 -16.37 17.29 -0.63
C LYS A 437 -16.13 17.67 0.82
N ASP A 438 -16.99 18.48 1.41
CA ASP A 438 -16.80 19.05 2.73
C ASP A 438 -16.56 17.99 3.83
N ASN A 439 -17.29 16.87 3.81
CA ASN A 439 -17.06 15.78 4.78
C ASN A 439 -15.68 15.09 4.60
N VAL A 440 -15.21 14.97 3.37
CA VAL A 440 -13.88 14.41 3.06
C VAL A 440 -12.78 15.40 3.44
N LEU A 441 -12.98 16.68 3.16
CA LEU A 441 -12.05 17.73 3.58
C LEU A 441 -11.96 17.88 5.10
N ARG A 442 -13.08 17.70 5.84
CA ARG A 442 -13.04 17.68 7.31
C ARG A 442 -12.22 16.52 7.85
N PHE A 443 -12.26 15.37 7.19
CA PHE A 443 -11.41 14.25 7.57
C PHE A 443 -9.92 14.53 7.34
N ALA A 444 -9.56 15.16 6.20
CA ALA A 444 -8.18 15.61 5.96
C ALA A 444 -7.76 16.72 6.93
N PHE A 445 -8.63 17.68 7.23
CA PHE A 445 -8.34 18.77 8.16
C PHE A 445 -7.94 18.26 9.55
N ARG A 446 -8.67 17.26 10.06
CA ARG A 446 -8.36 16.59 11.35
C ARG A 446 -7.02 15.87 11.39
N TYR A 447 -6.50 15.48 10.24
CA TYR A 447 -5.16 14.92 10.17
C TYR A 447 -4.10 15.94 10.57
N PHE A 448 -4.34 17.22 10.28
CA PHE A 448 -3.48 18.35 10.67
C PHE A 448 -3.85 18.89 12.05
N ASP A 449 -5.13 19.15 12.33
CA ASP A 449 -5.69 19.63 13.61
C ASP A 449 -5.73 18.48 14.64
N LYS A 450 -4.61 18.27 15.36
CA LYS A 450 -4.42 17.11 16.27
C LYS A 450 -5.16 17.27 17.59
N ASP A 451 -5.32 18.50 18.07
CA ASP A 451 -5.99 18.79 19.34
C ASP A 451 -7.49 19.02 19.17
N ASN A 452 -7.98 19.02 17.90
CA ASN A 452 -9.36 19.32 17.52
C ASN A 452 -9.82 20.71 17.99
N SER A 453 -8.92 21.72 17.95
CA SER A 453 -9.24 23.11 18.28
C SER A 453 -10.12 23.77 17.22
N GLY A 454 -10.15 23.23 16.00
CA GLY A 454 -10.82 23.79 14.83
C GLY A 454 -9.93 24.70 13.99
N GLU A 455 -8.67 24.84 14.36
CA GLU A 455 -7.63 25.62 13.66
C GLU A 455 -6.36 24.76 13.57
N ILE A 456 -5.65 24.80 12.46
CA ILE A 456 -4.34 24.16 12.32
C ILE A 456 -3.28 25.20 12.72
N THR A 457 -2.50 24.90 13.74
CA THR A 457 -1.49 25.77 14.31
C THR A 457 -0.09 25.51 13.73
N PHE A 458 0.84 26.43 13.96
CA PHE A 458 2.25 26.25 13.60
C PHE A 458 2.86 24.99 14.26
N ASP A 459 2.56 24.76 15.55
CA ASP A 459 3.11 23.61 16.29
C ASP A 459 2.62 22.27 15.71
N GLU A 460 1.39 22.19 15.22
CA GLU A 460 0.84 20.99 14.58
C GLU A 460 1.47 20.73 13.21
N ILE A 461 1.70 21.78 12.44
CA ILE A 461 2.44 21.71 11.17
C ILE A 461 3.89 21.28 11.44
N GLU A 462 4.53 21.82 12.47
CA GLU A 462 5.88 21.43 12.87
C GLU A 462 5.93 19.95 13.27
N GLN A 463 5.05 19.49 14.15
CA GLN A 463 4.98 18.08 14.55
C GLN A 463 4.80 17.14 13.37
N LEU A 464 4.02 17.56 12.36
CA LEU A 464 3.76 16.74 11.19
C LEU A 464 4.95 16.68 10.24
N PHE A 465 5.57 17.80 9.92
CA PHE A 465 6.55 17.90 8.85
C PHE A 465 8.01 17.92 9.31
N TYR A 466 8.29 18.07 10.59
CA TYR A 466 9.66 18.19 11.12
C TYR A 466 10.61 17.09 10.60
N GLN A 467 10.16 15.84 10.59
CA GLN A 467 10.98 14.72 10.14
C GLN A 467 11.18 14.69 8.62
N SER A 468 10.23 15.25 7.87
CA SER A 468 10.17 15.23 6.39
C SER A 468 10.92 16.39 5.75
N ILE A 469 11.42 17.37 6.54
CA ILE A 469 12.23 18.47 6.04
C ILE A 469 13.71 18.06 6.07
N PRO A 470 14.39 18.03 4.90
CA PRO A 470 15.79 17.60 4.82
C PRO A 470 16.75 18.55 5.54
N ASP A 471 16.57 19.86 5.37
CA ASP A 471 17.44 20.87 5.97
C ASP A 471 16.96 21.27 7.38
N LYS A 472 17.59 20.64 8.39
CA LYS A 472 17.24 20.86 9.79
C LYS A 472 17.60 22.26 10.31
N ASN A 473 18.43 23.02 9.62
CA ASN A 473 18.82 24.38 10.01
C ASN A 473 17.74 25.42 9.64
N ASN A 474 16.94 25.12 8.60
CA ASN A 474 15.92 26.02 8.06
C ASN A 474 14.48 25.51 8.25
N VAL A 475 14.26 24.60 9.22
CA VAL A 475 12.93 24.00 9.46
C VAL A 475 11.88 25.08 9.71
N HIS A 476 12.16 26.03 10.61
CA HIS A 476 11.20 27.05 11.01
C HIS A 476 10.74 27.95 9.83
N ASP A 477 11.67 28.37 8.98
CA ASP A 477 11.35 29.21 7.83
C ASP A 477 10.59 28.39 6.76
N SER A 478 10.94 27.13 6.54
CA SER A 478 10.21 26.23 5.65
C SER A 478 8.76 26.04 6.12
N LEU A 479 8.55 25.86 7.43
CA LEU A 479 7.22 25.69 8.01
C LEU A 479 6.37 26.97 7.93
N LYS A 480 6.97 28.14 8.14
CA LYS A 480 6.28 29.43 7.93
C LYS A 480 5.76 29.58 6.51
N VAL A 481 6.57 29.20 5.52
CA VAL A 481 6.14 29.27 4.12
C VAL A 481 4.95 28.34 3.87
N ILE A 482 4.95 27.14 4.42
CA ILE A 482 3.84 26.17 4.28
C ILE A 482 2.53 26.76 4.82
N ILE A 483 2.57 27.40 5.98
CA ILE A 483 1.37 28.06 6.55
C ILE A 483 0.93 29.22 5.67
N GLN A 484 1.88 30.09 5.27
CA GLN A 484 1.59 31.27 4.43
C GLN A 484 0.98 30.91 3.05
N GLU A 485 1.17 29.67 2.56
CA GLU A 485 0.51 29.19 1.36
C GLU A 485 -1.03 29.15 1.51
N VAL A 486 -1.53 28.95 2.73
CA VAL A 486 -2.95 28.68 3.03
C VAL A 486 -3.56 29.77 3.92
N ASP A 487 -2.82 30.29 4.88
CA ASP A 487 -3.23 31.37 5.78
C ASP A 487 -3.49 32.64 4.99
N VAL A 488 -4.76 33.02 4.85
CA VAL A 488 -5.22 34.14 4.05
C VAL A 488 -5.24 35.43 4.89
N ASN A 489 -5.61 35.33 6.18
CA ASN A 489 -5.75 36.44 7.08
C ASN A 489 -4.43 36.81 7.78
N ASN A 490 -3.36 36.01 7.63
CA ASN A 490 -2.03 36.15 8.21
C ASN A 490 -2.03 36.16 9.77
N ASP A 491 -2.88 35.35 10.38
CA ASP A 491 -2.91 35.16 11.84
C ASP A 491 -2.01 34.02 12.31
N ASN A 492 -1.27 33.35 11.39
CA ASN A 492 -0.41 32.16 11.57
C ASN A 492 -1.16 30.92 12.00
N LYS A 493 -2.43 30.83 11.66
CA LYS A 493 -3.28 29.65 11.82
C LYS A 493 -4.02 29.36 10.52
N ILE A 494 -4.54 28.17 10.38
CA ILE A 494 -5.35 27.78 9.22
C ILE A 494 -6.70 27.31 9.72
N THR A 495 -7.74 28.08 9.43
CA THR A 495 -9.13 27.69 9.70
C THR A 495 -9.60 26.63 8.70
N PHE A 496 -10.67 25.92 9.04
CA PHE A 496 -11.27 24.95 8.10
C PHE A 496 -11.74 25.61 6.80
N GLU A 497 -12.22 26.86 6.87
CA GLU A 497 -12.66 27.65 5.73
C GLU A 497 -11.49 27.99 4.78
N GLU A 498 -10.35 28.41 5.29
CA GLU A 498 -9.12 28.66 4.51
C GLU A 498 -8.61 27.38 3.86
N PHE A 499 -8.54 26.29 4.64
CA PHE A 499 -8.16 24.98 4.13
C PHE A 499 -9.05 24.54 2.97
N CYS A 500 -10.39 24.65 3.12
CA CYS A 500 -11.34 24.32 2.06
C CYS A 500 -11.17 25.22 0.83
N ALA A 501 -10.94 26.51 1.01
CA ALA A 501 -10.75 27.45 -0.09
C ALA A 501 -9.53 27.09 -0.93
N VAL A 502 -8.44 26.68 -0.29
CA VAL A 502 -7.20 26.25 -0.96
C VAL A 502 -7.40 24.91 -1.63
N MET A 503 -7.97 23.92 -0.95
CA MET A 503 -8.21 22.58 -1.53
C MET A 503 -9.11 22.61 -2.78
N LYS A 504 -10.14 23.46 -2.79
CA LYS A 504 -11.05 23.63 -3.93
C LYS A 504 -10.40 24.27 -5.16
N LYS A 505 -9.21 24.89 -5.04
CA LYS A 505 -8.43 25.36 -6.22
C LYS A 505 -7.83 24.21 -7.05
N MET A 506 -7.64 23.05 -6.47
CA MET A 506 -7.06 21.90 -7.18
C MET A 506 -7.87 21.43 -8.38
N ILE A 507 -9.13 21.86 -8.54
CA ILE A 507 -10.03 21.48 -9.67
C ILE A 507 -10.22 22.60 -10.68
N LYS A 508 -9.69 23.79 -10.43
CA LYS A 508 -9.67 24.90 -11.38
C LYS A 508 -8.43 24.80 -12.28
#